data_0a37f90812e2ff9d9d7387c0c103c4bf
#
_entry.id   0a37f90812e2ff9d9d7387c0c103c4bf
#
_cell.length_a   1.000
_cell.length_b   1.000
_cell.length_c   1.000
_cell.angle_alpha   90.00
_cell.angle_beta   90.00
_cell.angle_gamma   90.00
#
_symmetry.space_group_name_H-M   'P 1'
#
loop_
_entity.id
_entity.type
_entity.pdbx_description
1 polymer ?
#
loop_
_entity_poly.entity_id
_entity_poly.type
_entity_poly.pdbx_seq_one_letter_code
_entity_poly.pdbx_strand_id
1 'polypeptide(L)'
;MVLADPTRREIIERLADREYSAGELVTVFTVSQPAISRHLRVLREAGLVRVRGEGQRRIYRLDPTPLVALDEWLARYRLFWTGRLDALEARLEEKKAARAKDEEER
;
A
#
# COMPACT_ATOMS: atom_id res chain seq x y z
N MET A 1 -0.01 11.70 5.85
CA MET A 1 -0.77 10.94 4.85
C MET A 1 -1.15 9.58 5.41
N VAL A 2 -2.39 9.17 5.20
CA VAL A 2 -2.95 7.93 5.78
C VAL A 2 -2.14 6.68 5.42
N LEU A 3 -1.67 6.59 4.18
CA LEU A 3 -0.92 5.44 3.69
C LEU A 3 0.60 5.55 3.90
N ALA A 4 1.07 6.55 4.63
CA ALA A 4 2.48 6.63 4.99
C ALA A 4 2.85 5.64 6.09
N ASP A 5 1.89 5.20 6.89
CA ASP A 5 2.11 4.21 7.94
C ASP A 5 2.22 2.80 7.36
N PRO A 6 3.31 2.05 7.63
CA PRO A 6 3.49 0.70 7.09
C PRO A 6 2.40 -0.28 7.48
N THR A 7 1.90 -0.21 8.71
CA THR A 7 0.84 -1.11 9.20
C THR A 7 -0.46 -0.85 8.46
N ARG A 8 -0.81 0.41 8.22
CA ARG A 8 -2.02 0.75 7.46
C ARG A 8 -1.93 0.26 6.02
N ARG A 9 -0.75 0.38 5.38
CA ARG A 9 -0.54 -0.18 4.04
C ARG A 9 -0.72 -1.69 4.01
N GLU A 10 -0.18 -2.40 5.00
CA GLU A 10 -0.35 -3.85 5.11
C GLU A 10 -1.81 -4.25 5.30
N ILE A 11 -2.57 -3.50 6.09
CA ILE A 11 -4.00 -3.75 6.26
C ILE A 11 -4.71 -3.63 4.91
N ILE A 12 -4.42 -2.58 4.15
CA ILE A 12 -5.01 -2.37 2.83
C ILE A 12 -4.63 -3.52 1.88
N GLU A 13 -3.39 -3.95 1.87
CA GLU A 13 -2.93 -5.07 1.05
C GLU A 13 -3.68 -6.36 1.38
N ARG A 14 -3.90 -6.64 2.67
CA ARG A 14 -4.68 -7.79 3.11
C ARG A 14 -6.13 -7.70 2.67
N LEU A 15 -6.74 -6.53 2.85
CA LEU A 15 -8.14 -6.31 2.48
C LEU A 15 -8.35 -6.29 0.96
N ALA A 16 -7.30 -6.05 0.19
CA ALA A 16 -7.35 -6.18 -1.27
C ALA A 16 -7.52 -7.65 -1.69
N ASP A 17 -7.02 -8.59 -0.91
CA ASP A 17 -7.15 -10.01 -1.19
C ASP A 17 -8.51 -10.58 -0.78
N ARG A 18 -9.01 -10.18 0.39
CA ARG A 18 -10.31 -10.63 0.89
C ARG A 18 -10.79 -9.76 2.04
N GLU A 19 -12.02 -10.00 2.46
CA GLU A 19 -12.56 -9.38 3.68
C GLU A 19 -11.97 -10.06 4.92
N TYR A 20 -11.84 -9.30 6.00
CA TYR A 20 -11.36 -9.79 7.30
C TYR A 20 -12.26 -9.29 8.41
N SER A 21 -12.48 -10.15 9.42
CA SER A 21 -13.07 -9.68 10.67
C SER A 21 -12.00 -8.93 11.49
N ALA A 22 -12.45 -8.11 12.44
CA ALA A 22 -11.55 -7.42 13.35
C ALA A 22 -10.64 -8.41 14.09
N GLY A 23 -11.19 -9.53 14.55
CA GLY A 23 -10.43 -10.58 15.26
C GLY A 23 -9.35 -11.21 14.37
N GLU A 24 -9.68 -11.47 13.11
CA GLU A 24 -8.70 -12.00 12.15
C GLU A 24 -7.54 -11.03 11.92
N LEU A 25 -7.84 -9.74 11.80
CA LEU A 25 -6.80 -8.73 11.63
C LEU A 25 -5.87 -8.65 12.83
N VAL A 26 -6.40 -8.71 14.04
CA VAL A 26 -5.60 -8.74 15.26
C VAL A 26 -4.66 -9.95 15.29
N THR A 27 -5.13 -11.09 14.80
CA THR A 27 -4.34 -12.33 14.76
C THR A 27 -3.19 -12.25 13.77
N VAL A 28 -3.41 -11.61 12.63
CA VAL A 28 -2.43 -11.53 11.55
C VAL A 28 -1.29 -10.56 11.86
N PHE A 29 -1.58 -9.51 12.61
CA PHE A 29 -0.58 -8.48 12.91
C PHE A 29 0.00 -8.66 14.30
N THR A 30 1.27 -8.28 14.47
CA THR A 30 1.99 -8.35 15.75
C THR A 30 1.76 -7.13 16.63
N VAL A 31 0.82 -6.27 16.28
CA VAL A 31 0.47 -5.08 17.04
C VAL A 31 -0.75 -5.35 17.92
N SER A 32 -0.95 -4.50 18.92
CA SER A 32 -2.07 -4.67 19.88
C SER A 32 -3.43 -4.44 19.24
N GLN A 33 -4.48 -5.00 19.83
CA GLN A 33 -5.85 -4.77 19.40
C GLN A 33 -6.23 -3.28 19.38
N PRO A 34 -5.89 -2.46 20.39
CA PRO A 34 -6.16 -1.02 20.32
C PRO A 34 -5.45 -0.33 19.16
N ALA A 35 -4.23 -0.76 18.80
CA ALA A 35 -3.49 -0.22 17.67
C ALA A 35 -4.19 -0.54 16.36
N ILE A 36 -4.62 -1.79 16.16
CA ILE A 36 -5.39 -2.20 14.97
C ILE A 36 -6.69 -1.40 14.87
N SER A 37 -7.42 -1.26 15.97
CA SER A 37 -8.66 -0.49 16.01
C SER A 37 -8.45 0.96 15.59
N ARG A 38 -7.35 1.56 16.02
CA ARG A 38 -6.98 2.93 15.66
C ARG A 38 -6.68 3.05 14.16
N HIS A 39 -5.91 2.13 13.63
CA HIS A 39 -5.59 2.11 12.19
C HIS A 39 -6.84 1.93 11.34
N LEU A 40 -7.72 1.03 11.73
CA LEU A 40 -8.98 0.80 11.01
C LEU A 40 -9.88 2.03 11.03
N ARG A 41 -9.93 2.75 12.15
CA ARG A 41 -10.70 3.99 12.24
C ARG A 41 -10.16 5.06 11.29
N VAL A 42 -8.84 5.24 11.25
CA VAL A 42 -8.19 6.20 10.35
C VAL A 42 -8.51 5.85 8.89
N LEU A 43 -8.41 4.58 8.54
CA LEU A 43 -8.71 4.10 7.18
C LEU A 43 -10.19 4.28 6.82
N ARG A 44 -11.10 4.07 7.78
CA ARG A 44 -12.53 4.30 7.57
C ARG A 44 -12.84 5.78 7.35
N GLU A 45 -12.25 6.64 8.15
CA GLU A 45 -12.43 8.09 8.02
C GLU A 45 -11.91 8.61 6.68
N ALA A 46 -10.88 7.98 6.15
CA ALA A 46 -10.35 8.28 4.82
C ALA A 46 -11.16 7.67 3.67
N GLY A 47 -12.18 6.87 3.99
CA GLY A 47 -13.03 6.23 2.96
C GLY A 47 -12.40 5.02 2.28
N LEU A 48 -11.26 4.53 2.77
CA LEU A 48 -10.54 3.39 2.19
C LEU A 48 -11.06 2.05 2.67
N VAL A 49 -11.70 2.02 3.81
CA VAL A 49 -12.19 0.80 4.45
C VAL A 49 -13.65 1.00 4.85
N ARG A 50 -14.46 -0.02 4.62
CA ARG A 50 -15.84 -0.08 5.07
C ARG A 50 -16.01 -1.25 6.03
N VAL A 51 -16.99 -1.13 6.92
CA VAL A 51 -17.29 -2.14 7.91
C VAL A 51 -18.78 -2.47 7.84
N ARG A 52 -19.11 -3.76 7.99
CA ARG A 52 -20.49 -4.21 8.20
C ARG A 52 -20.55 -5.12 9.40
N GLY A 53 -21.69 -5.12 10.08
CA GLY A 53 -21.97 -6.09 11.14
C GLY A 53 -22.46 -7.41 10.55
N GLU A 54 -21.97 -8.51 11.08
CA GLU A 54 -22.42 -9.85 10.73
C GLU A 54 -22.48 -10.66 12.02
N GLY A 55 -23.69 -10.74 12.61
CA GLY A 55 -23.86 -11.26 13.95
C GLY A 55 -23.15 -10.38 14.95
N GLN A 56 -22.26 -10.96 15.75
CA GLN A 56 -21.42 -10.23 16.71
C GLN A 56 -20.08 -9.81 16.11
N ARG A 57 -19.86 -10.12 14.82
CA ARG A 57 -18.59 -9.84 14.14
C ARG A 57 -18.69 -8.54 13.36
N ARG A 58 -17.57 -7.84 13.28
CA ARG A 58 -17.39 -6.71 12.36
C ARG A 58 -16.50 -7.15 11.22
N ILE A 59 -17.01 -7.05 10.00
CA ILE A 59 -16.30 -7.45 8.80
C ILE A 59 -15.83 -6.21 8.05
N TYR A 60 -14.53 -6.15 7.82
CA TYR A 60 -13.89 -5.03 7.14
C TYR A 60 -13.58 -5.40 5.69
N ARG A 61 -13.79 -4.45 4.81
CA ARG A 61 -13.49 -4.62 3.39
C ARG A 61 -12.84 -3.35 2.84
N LEU A 62 -12.07 -3.51 1.79
CA LEU A 62 -11.48 -2.38 1.06
C LEU A 62 -12.57 -1.68 0.26
N ASP A 63 -12.59 -0.35 0.31
CA ASP A 63 -13.30 0.47 -0.64
C ASP A 63 -12.27 1.07 -1.60
N PRO A 64 -12.18 0.61 -2.84
CA PRO A 64 -11.16 1.10 -3.77
C PRO A 64 -11.46 2.48 -4.35
N THR A 65 -12.64 3.05 -4.09
CA THR A 65 -13.07 4.32 -4.69
C THR A 65 -12.05 5.45 -4.54
N PRO A 66 -11.48 5.73 -3.35
CA PRO A 66 -10.48 6.78 -3.23
C PRO A 66 -9.19 6.47 -3.99
N LEU A 67 -8.82 5.19 -4.09
CA LEU A 67 -7.62 4.77 -4.83
C LEU A 67 -7.81 4.93 -6.33
N VAL A 68 -8.99 4.60 -6.84
CA VAL A 68 -9.34 4.79 -8.25
C VAL A 68 -9.31 6.27 -8.60
N ALA A 69 -9.87 7.13 -7.75
CA ALA A 69 -9.85 8.57 -7.95
C ALA A 69 -8.42 9.12 -7.99
N LEU A 70 -7.56 8.63 -7.10
CA LEU A 70 -6.14 9.01 -7.09
C LEU A 70 -5.43 8.54 -8.36
N ASP A 71 -5.70 7.31 -8.79
CA ASP A 71 -5.12 6.74 -10.00
C ASP A 71 -5.52 7.56 -11.24
N GLU A 72 -6.78 7.93 -11.35
CA GLU A 72 -7.28 8.78 -12.45
C GLU A 72 -6.59 10.14 -12.45
N TRP A 73 -6.42 10.73 -11.27
CA TRP A 73 -5.72 12.01 -11.15
C TRP A 73 -4.24 11.87 -11.57
N LEU A 74 -3.57 10.82 -11.11
CA LEU A 74 -2.17 10.54 -11.43
C LEU A 74 -1.97 10.20 -12.91
N ALA A 75 -2.98 9.67 -13.59
CA ALA A 75 -2.90 9.32 -15.01
C ALA A 75 -2.49 10.52 -15.89
N ARG A 76 -2.87 11.72 -15.49
CA ARG A 76 -2.50 12.97 -16.19
C ARG A 76 -0.99 13.20 -16.21
N TYR A 77 -0.28 12.63 -15.25
CA TYR A 77 1.15 12.84 -15.04
C TYR A 77 1.99 11.61 -15.36
N ARG A 78 1.36 10.49 -15.74
CA ARG A 78 2.06 9.21 -15.95
C ARG A 78 3.17 9.27 -16.97
N LEU A 79 2.94 9.91 -18.09
CA LEU A 79 3.95 10.04 -19.14
C LEU A 79 5.20 10.75 -18.66
N PHE A 80 4.99 11.79 -17.85
CA PHE A 80 6.09 12.54 -17.26
C PHE A 80 6.88 11.71 -16.24
N TRP A 81 6.17 10.97 -15.38
CA TRP A 81 6.79 10.09 -14.40
C TRP A 81 7.55 8.95 -15.08
N THR A 82 6.91 8.28 -16.03
CA THR A 82 7.47 7.13 -16.73
C THR A 82 8.77 7.51 -17.43
N GLY A 83 8.80 8.63 -18.14
CA GLY A 83 10.02 9.11 -18.78
C GLY A 83 11.17 9.34 -17.81
N ARG A 84 10.88 9.95 -16.65
CA ARG A 84 11.89 10.19 -15.62
C ARG A 84 12.38 8.91 -14.96
N LEU A 85 11.47 7.99 -14.68
CA LEU A 85 11.83 6.71 -14.09
C LEU A 85 12.65 5.86 -15.03
N ASP A 86 12.29 5.84 -16.31
CA ASP A 86 13.06 5.13 -17.33
C ASP A 86 14.48 5.70 -17.46
N ALA A 87 14.62 7.02 -17.43
CA ALA A 87 15.92 7.68 -17.45
C ALA A 87 16.75 7.31 -16.21
N LEU A 88 16.12 7.22 -15.04
CA LEU A 88 16.79 6.83 -13.80
C LEU A 88 17.24 5.38 -13.87
N GLU A 89 16.39 4.48 -14.35
CA GLU A 89 16.72 3.06 -14.52
C GLU A 89 17.92 2.89 -15.46
N ALA A 90 17.91 3.59 -16.58
CA ALA A 90 19.04 3.57 -17.54
C ALA A 90 20.34 3.99 -16.87
N ARG A 91 20.32 5.05 -16.06
CA ARG A 91 21.49 5.49 -15.31
C ARG A 91 21.99 4.47 -14.31
N LEU A 92 21.06 3.82 -13.61
CA LEU A 92 21.40 2.79 -12.63
C LEU A 92 22.00 1.56 -13.30
N GLU A 93 21.49 1.16 -14.46
CA GLU A 93 22.03 0.06 -15.25
C GLU A 93 23.42 0.37 -15.77
N GLU A 94 23.65 1.59 -16.26
CA GLU A 94 24.97 2.05 -16.67
C GLU A 94 25.98 1.99 -15.54
N LYS A 95 25.59 2.43 -14.34
CA LYS A 95 26.44 2.37 -13.15
C LYS A 95 26.73 0.93 -12.73
N LYS A 96 25.77 0.04 -12.83
CA LYS A 96 25.95 -1.38 -12.53
C LYS A 96 26.91 -2.02 -13.53
N ALA A 97 26.76 -1.72 -14.82
CA ALA A 97 27.62 -2.22 -15.86
C ALA A 97 29.07 -1.73 -15.69
N ALA A 98 29.24 -0.45 -15.36
CA ALA A 98 30.55 0.13 -15.09
C ALA A 98 31.20 -0.50 -13.86
N ARG A 99 30.41 -0.76 -12.81
CA ARG A 99 30.89 -1.39 -11.59
C ARG A 99 31.31 -2.84 -11.83
N ALA A 100 30.51 -3.60 -12.57
CA ALA A 100 30.82 -4.98 -12.94
C ALA A 100 32.12 -5.05 -13.78
N LYS A 101 32.30 -4.09 -14.67
CA LYS A 101 33.49 -4.01 -15.52
C LYS A 101 34.74 -3.73 -14.68
N ASP A 102 34.66 -2.83 -13.71
CA ASP A 102 35.75 -2.54 -12.78
C ASP A 102 36.12 -3.75 -11.93
N GLU A 103 35.13 -4.53 -11.50
CA GLU A 103 35.36 -5.76 -10.74
C GLU A 103 36.04 -6.84 -11.58
N GLU A 104 35.71 -6.95 -12.85
CA GLU A 104 36.37 -7.90 -13.76
C GLU A 104 37.83 -7.54 -14.03
N GLU A 105 38.17 -6.27 -14.03
CA GLU A 105 39.52 -5.79 -14.28
C GLU A 105 40.44 -5.92 -13.05
N ARG A 106 39.89 -6.22 -11.90
CA ARG A 106 40.64 -6.47 -10.66
C ARG A 106 40.93 -7.93 -10.45
#